data_a7fd67a06f5dfd71cd1168932f3eab39
#
_entry.id   a7fd67a06f5dfd71cd1168932f3eab39
#
_cell.length_a   1.000
_cell.length_b   1.000
_cell.length_c   1.000
_cell.angle_alpha   90.00
_cell.angle_beta   90.00
_cell.angle_gamma   90.00
#
_symmetry.space_group_name_H-M   'P 1'
#
loop_
_entity.id
_entity.type
_entity.pdbx_description
1 polymer ?
#
loop_
_entity_poly.entity_id
_entity_poly.type
_entity_poly.pdbx_seq_one_letter_code
_entity_poly.pdbx_strand_id
1 'polypeptide(L)'
;VDLELILLDAGNTVIFLDHEAVADIVTSHGHSVDARALARNEGHAKRRYEQLLSAGVSHEEGWGLYLRALLESSGVDAEVARAMVVPLRRAHDAFNLWRLVPHGLGPALARLRSLGFRVAIVSNSEGRLPEVFDRVGLGDAFELIVDSHDEGVRKPDPEIFHRALGRLGVDVSRAVYLGDIPGVDVVGAHAAGLRAVLVDALGFYVDHTTSVRVESVAEFVERFVVGHQRVRVF
;
A
#
# COMPACT_ATOMS: atom_id res chain seq x y z
N VAL A 1 12.38 8.40 -20.10
CA VAL A 1 13.37 8.43 -19.01
C VAL A 1 13.92 7.02 -18.82
N ASP A 2 15.23 6.91 -18.66
CA ASP A 2 15.90 5.63 -18.37
C ASP A 2 15.87 5.42 -16.85
N LEU A 3 15.00 4.51 -16.42
CA LEU A 3 14.87 4.10 -15.02
C LEU A 3 15.37 2.66 -14.88
N GLU A 4 15.92 2.33 -13.73
CA GLU A 4 16.31 0.95 -13.41
C GLU A 4 15.56 0.36 -12.22
N LEU A 5 14.97 1.23 -11.38
CA LEU A 5 14.33 0.83 -10.13
C LEU A 5 12.90 1.34 -10.03
N ILE A 6 12.00 0.42 -9.71
CA ILE A 6 10.61 0.71 -9.34
C ILE A 6 10.47 0.40 -7.84
N LEU A 7 10.25 1.42 -7.04
CA LEU A 7 9.92 1.30 -5.63
C LEU A 7 8.40 1.28 -5.47
N LEU A 8 7.87 0.37 -4.68
CA LEU A 8 6.44 0.21 -4.45
C LEU A 8 6.12 0.31 -2.96
N ASP A 9 5.00 0.93 -2.60
CA ASP A 9 4.36 0.66 -1.32
C ASP A 9 3.75 -0.75 -1.30
N ALA A 10 3.40 -1.26 -0.11
CA ALA A 10 2.79 -2.57 0.05
C ALA A 10 1.25 -2.49 0.09
N GLY A 11 0.67 -1.85 1.09
CA GLY A 11 -0.77 -1.79 1.31
C GLY A 11 -1.50 -1.01 0.21
N ASN A 12 -2.62 -1.51 -0.30
CA ASN A 12 -3.41 -0.90 -1.37
C ASN A 12 -2.63 -0.54 -2.65
N THR A 13 -1.39 -1.05 -2.77
CA THR A 13 -0.55 -0.95 -3.97
C THR A 13 -0.20 -2.33 -4.51
N VAL A 14 0.31 -3.21 -3.65
CA VAL A 14 0.75 -4.59 -3.97
C VAL A 14 -0.15 -5.64 -3.33
N ILE A 15 -0.56 -5.40 -2.08
CA ILE A 15 -1.48 -6.25 -1.33
C ILE A 15 -2.66 -5.43 -0.82
N PHE A 16 -3.84 -6.04 -0.77
CA PHE A 16 -5.10 -5.39 -0.45
C PHE A 16 -5.77 -6.05 0.74
N LEU A 17 -6.66 -5.29 1.42
CA LEU A 17 -7.46 -5.78 2.52
C LEU A 17 -8.36 -6.94 2.06
N ASP A 18 -8.35 -8.03 2.82
CA ASP A 18 -9.24 -9.18 2.62
C ASP A 18 -10.59 -8.91 3.30
N HIS A 19 -11.50 -8.31 2.53
CA HIS A 19 -12.83 -7.94 3.02
C HIS A 19 -13.67 -9.15 3.42
N GLU A 20 -13.51 -10.30 2.75
CA GLU A 20 -14.20 -11.54 3.11
C GLU A 20 -13.72 -12.02 4.48
N ALA A 21 -12.40 -12.01 4.73
CA ALA A 21 -11.88 -12.36 6.04
C ALA A 21 -12.36 -11.41 7.15
N VAL A 22 -12.45 -10.10 6.87
CA VAL A 22 -13.01 -9.14 7.83
C VAL A 22 -14.47 -9.48 8.12
N ALA A 23 -15.29 -9.75 7.10
CA ALA A 23 -16.69 -10.12 7.24
C ALA A 23 -16.88 -11.44 8.02
N ASP A 24 -16.05 -12.44 7.75
CA ASP A 24 -16.05 -13.74 8.45
C ASP A 24 -15.74 -13.58 9.93
N ILE A 25 -14.76 -12.72 10.27
CA ILE A 25 -14.42 -12.43 11.68
C ILE A 25 -15.61 -11.77 12.38
N VAL A 26 -16.25 -10.78 11.76
CA VAL A 26 -17.45 -10.12 12.30
C VAL A 26 -18.57 -11.15 12.51
N THR A 27 -18.78 -12.04 11.54
CA THR A 27 -19.82 -13.10 11.60
C THR A 27 -19.53 -14.10 12.71
N SER A 28 -18.28 -14.51 12.90
CA SER A 28 -17.89 -15.43 13.97
C SER A 28 -18.11 -14.88 15.37
N HIS A 29 -18.28 -13.57 15.51
CA HIS A 29 -18.60 -12.88 16.77
C HIS A 29 -20.10 -12.52 16.89
N GLY A 30 -20.97 -13.11 16.06
CA GLY A 30 -22.42 -12.98 16.17
C GLY A 30 -23.01 -11.73 15.51
N HIS A 31 -22.23 -11.04 14.66
CA HIS A 31 -22.66 -9.89 13.90
C HIS A 31 -22.61 -10.18 12.40
N SER A 32 -23.03 -9.24 11.56
CA SER A 32 -22.96 -9.40 10.11
C SER A 32 -22.54 -8.13 9.41
N VAL A 33 -21.73 -8.26 8.37
CA VAL A 33 -21.41 -7.19 7.42
C VAL A 33 -21.20 -7.82 6.04
N ASP A 34 -21.62 -7.13 4.99
CA ASP A 34 -21.37 -7.56 3.62
C ASP A 34 -19.95 -7.17 3.19
N ALA A 35 -19.14 -8.14 2.77
CA ALA A 35 -17.77 -7.90 2.29
C ALA A 35 -17.72 -6.90 1.11
N ARG A 36 -18.77 -6.92 0.24
CA ARG A 36 -18.87 -5.93 -0.83
C ARG A 36 -19.17 -4.53 -0.31
N ALA A 37 -19.89 -4.39 0.82
CA ALA A 37 -20.07 -3.10 1.47
C ALA A 37 -18.76 -2.59 2.04
N LEU A 38 -17.95 -3.46 2.67
CA LEU A 38 -16.60 -3.11 3.11
C LEU A 38 -15.75 -2.60 1.94
N ALA A 39 -15.69 -3.34 0.84
CA ALA A 39 -14.92 -2.95 -0.35
C ALA A 39 -15.37 -1.58 -0.92
N ARG A 40 -16.69 -1.32 -0.99
CA ARG A 40 -17.20 -0.03 -1.48
C ARG A 40 -16.88 1.15 -0.56
N ASN A 41 -16.79 0.91 0.74
CA ASN A 41 -16.61 1.95 1.75
C ASN A 41 -15.14 2.11 2.22
N GLU A 42 -14.23 1.26 1.77
CA GLU A 42 -12.82 1.30 2.19
C GLU A 42 -12.16 2.66 1.94
N GLY A 43 -12.45 3.29 0.83
CA GLY A 43 -11.89 4.59 0.54
C GLY A 43 -12.32 5.70 1.51
N HIS A 44 -13.52 5.63 2.11
CA HIS A 44 -13.92 6.55 3.17
C HIS A 44 -13.10 6.34 4.44
N ALA A 45 -12.87 5.08 4.83
CA ALA A 45 -12.03 4.72 5.98
C ALA A 45 -10.58 5.17 5.76
N LYS A 46 -10.04 4.95 4.56
CA LYS A 46 -8.70 5.38 4.16
C LYS A 46 -8.53 6.90 4.27
N ARG A 47 -9.47 7.67 3.75
CA ARG A 47 -9.43 9.14 3.85
C ARG A 47 -9.47 9.61 5.30
N ARG A 48 -10.29 8.96 6.14
CA ARG A 48 -10.32 9.24 7.58
C ARG A 48 -8.99 8.93 8.25
N TYR A 49 -8.37 7.83 7.88
CA TYR A 49 -7.06 7.43 8.36
C TYR A 49 -5.96 8.46 8.00
N GLU A 50 -5.92 8.95 6.76
CA GLU A 50 -4.99 10.01 6.35
C GLU A 50 -5.14 11.29 7.20
N GLN A 51 -6.38 11.69 7.46
CA GLN A 51 -6.67 12.85 8.32
C GLN A 51 -6.11 12.66 9.74
N LEU A 52 -6.23 11.45 10.29
CA LEU A 52 -5.73 11.12 11.62
C LEU A 52 -4.20 11.12 11.65
N LEU A 53 -3.54 10.54 10.67
CA LEU A 53 -2.08 10.58 10.53
C LEU A 53 -1.57 12.03 10.42
N SER A 54 -2.23 12.85 9.62
CA SER A 54 -1.92 14.29 9.48
C SER A 54 -2.12 15.08 10.78
N ALA A 55 -3.02 14.62 11.66
CA ALA A 55 -3.24 15.17 12.99
C ALA A 55 -2.28 14.61 14.06
N GLY A 56 -1.33 13.76 13.69
CA GLY A 56 -0.31 13.20 14.58
C GLY A 56 -0.73 11.94 15.36
N VAL A 57 -1.84 11.29 14.97
CA VAL A 57 -2.25 9.99 15.54
C VAL A 57 -1.22 8.93 15.13
N SER A 58 -0.85 8.05 16.05
CA SER A 58 0.09 6.97 15.75
C SER A 58 -0.46 6.00 14.71
N HIS A 59 0.43 5.30 14.01
CA HIS A 59 0.03 4.30 13.01
C HIS A 59 -0.77 3.14 13.65
N GLU A 60 -0.35 2.69 14.82
CA GLU A 60 -1.00 1.62 15.56
C GLU A 60 -2.43 2.00 15.99
N GLU A 61 -2.59 3.19 16.56
CA GLU A 61 -3.92 3.73 16.90
C GLU A 61 -4.77 3.97 15.65
N GLY A 62 -4.16 4.52 14.59
CA GLY A 62 -4.78 4.78 13.30
C GLY A 62 -5.32 3.51 12.64
N TRP A 63 -4.64 2.37 12.77
CA TRP A 63 -5.08 1.09 12.25
C TRP A 63 -6.44 0.64 12.85
N GLY A 64 -6.58 0.72 14.17
CA GLY A 64 -7.83 0.41 14.85
C GLY A 64 -8.97 1.36 14.46
N LEU A 65 -8.66 2.66 14.33
CA LEU A 65 -9.61 3.69 13.90
C LEU A 65 -10.02 3.51 12.43
N TYR A 66 -9.11 3.08 11.57
CA TYR A 66 -9.40 2.74 10.18
C TYR A 66 -10.43 1.61 10.08
N LEU A 67 -10.17 0.46 10.73
CA LEU A 67 -11.09 -0.69 10.68
C LEU A 67 -12.44 -0.36 11.32
N ARG A 68 -12.45 0.38 12.43
CA ARG A 68 -13.68 0.85 13.03
C ARG A 68 -14.47 1.72 12.05
N ALA A 69 -13.85 2.72 11.42
CA ALA A 69 -14.50 3.59 10.45
C ALA A 69 -15.01 2.79 9.22
N LEU A 70 -14.28 1.78 8.78
CA LEU A 70 -14.68 0.89 7.71
C LEU A 70 -15.97 0.10 8.07
N LEU A 71 -16.03 -0.47 9.26
CA LEU A 71 -17.20 -1.19 9.74
C LEU A 71 -18.42 -0.27 9.87
N GLU A 72 -18.25 0.90 10.52
CA GLU A 72 -19.31 1.89 10.71
C GLU A 72 -19.87 2.38 9.36
N SER A 73 -18.99 2.73 8.42
CA SER A 73 -19.43 3.17 7.07
C SER A 73 -20.07 2.05 6.25
N SER A 74 -19.85 0.79 6.63
CA SER A 74 -20.46 -0.38 6.00
C SER A 74 -21.74 -0.87 6.69
N GLY A 75 -22.28 -0.07 7.62
CA GLY A 75 -23.57 -0.32 8.28
C GLY A 75 -23.49 -1.13 9.57
N VAL A 76 -22.29 -1.38 10.11
CA VAL A 76 -22.14 -1.99 11.43
C VAL A 76 -22.37 -0.93 12.52
N ASP A 77 -23.12 -1.30 13.54
CA ASP A 77 -23.35 -0.44 14.71
C ASP A 77 -22.03 0.03 15.35
N ALA A 78 -21.98 1.28 15.82
CA ALA A 78 -20.74 1.90 16.32
C ALA A 78 -20.15 1.18 17.55
N GLU A 79 -21.02 0.65 18.45
CA GLU A 79 -20.57 -0.11 19.62
C GLU A 79 -19.99 -1.46 19.19
N VAL A 80 -20.63 -2.13 18.22
CA VAL A 80 -20.15 -3.36 17.64
C VAL A 80 -18.82 -3.12 16.91
N ALA A 81 -18.75 -2.10 16.06
CA ALA A 81 -17.54 -1.75 15.32
C ALA A 81 -16.35 -1.51 16.27
N ARG A 82 -16.59 -0.80 17.37
CA ARG A 82 -15.59 -0.58 18.41
C ARG A 82 -15.16 -1.89 19.09
N ALA A 83 -16.08 -2.77 19.41
CA ALA A 83 -15.80 -4.06 20.06
C ALA A 83 -15.03 -5.00 19.10
N MET A 84 -15.21 -4.88 17.78
CA MET A 84 -14.56 -5.72 16.78
C MET A 84 -13.08 -5.37 16.56
N VAL A 85 -12.57 -4.22 17.01
CA VAL A 85 -11.15 -3.84 16.81
C VAL A 85 -10.20 -4.88 17.40
N VAL A 86 -10.46 -5.40 18.60
CA VAL A 86 -9.60 -6.40 19.24
C VAL A 86 -9.63 -7.76 18.53
N PRO A 87 -10.79 -8.34 18.19
CA PRO A 87 -10.85 -9.56 17.37
C PRO A 87 -10.13 -9.42 16.02
N LEU A 88 -10.33 -8.30 15.33
CA LEU A 88 -9.67 -8.04 14.05
C LEU A 88 -8.16 -7.88 14.21
N ARG A 89 -7.69 -7.23 15.29
CA ARG A 89 -6.26 -7.13 15.57
C ARG A 89 -5.64 -8.51 15.80
N ARG A 90 -6.26 -9.38 16.58
CA ARG A 90 -5.80 -10.75 16.81
C ARG A 90 -5.72 -11.55 15.51
N ALA A 91 -6.70 -11.41 14.64
CA ALA A 91 -6.69 -12.07 13.34
C ALA A 91 -5.57 -11.53 12.45
N HIS A 92 -5.37 -10.22 12.44
CA HIS A 92 -4.27 -9.56 11.72
C HIS A 92 -2.89 -10.01 12.22
N ASP A 93 -2.72 -10.15 13.54
CA ASP A 93 -1.48 -10.64 14.15
C ASP A 93 -1.20 -12.10 13.79
N ALA A 94 -2.25 -12.92 13.65
CA ALA A 94 -2.12 -14.31 13.22
C ALA A 94 -1.79 -14.42 11.71
N PHE A 95 -2.44 -13.64 10.90
CA PHE A 95 -2.14 -13.48 9.48
C PHE A 95 -2.67 -12.14 8.99
N ASN A 96 -1.77 -11.32 8.48
CA ASN A 96 -2.06 -9.96 8.03
C ASN A 96 -3.36 -9.90 7.20
N LEU A 97 -4.24 -8.96 7.51
CA LEU A 97 -5.51 -8.78 6.78
C LEU A 97 -5.31 -8.14 5.40
N TRP A 98 -4.20 -7.40 5.18
CA TRP A 98 -3.76 -7.00 3.83
C TRP A 98 -2.99 -8.15 3.21
N ARG A 99 -3.67 -8.99 2.45
CA ARG A 99 -3.13 -10.24 1.90
C ARG A 99 -3.71 -10.62 0.53
N LEU A 100 -4.65 -9.83 0.00
CA LEU A 100 -5.14 -10.08 -1.35
C LEU A 100 -4.19 -9.49 -2.39
N VAL A 101 -3.73 -10.34 -3.30
CA VAL A 101 -2.88 -9.94 -4.43
C VAL A 101 -3.80 -9.65 -5.63
N PRO A 102 -3.76 -8.43 -6.21
CA PRO A 102 -4.60 -8.12 -7.35
C PRO A 102 -4.18 -8.93 -8.59
N HIS A 103 -5.17 -9.36 -9.37
CA HIS A 103 -4.99 -10.31 -10.46
C HIS A 103 -3.92 -9.90 -11.50
N GLY A 104 -3.78 -8.62 -11.79
CA GLY A 104 -2.81 -8.11 -12.77
C GLY A 104 -1.38 -7.93 -12.26
N LEU A 105 -1.13 -8.05 -10.94
CA LEU A 105 0.16 -7.72 -10.35
C LEU A 105 1.27 -8.68 -10.79
N GLY A 106 1.05 -9.99 -10.70
CA GLY A 106 2.06 -10.99 -11.07
C GLY A 106 2.57 -10.81 -12.51
N PRO A 107 1.70 -10.74 -13.52
CA PRO A 107 2.09 -10.40 -14.90
C PRO A 107 2.84 -9.07 -15.02
N ALA A 108 2.44 -8.03 -14.29
CA ALA A 108 3.10 -6.73 -14.30
C ALA A 108 4.54 -6.81 -13.76
N LEU A 109 4.74 -7.47 -12.61
CA LEU A 109 6.06 -7.70 -12.04
C LEU A 109 6.96 -8.56 -12.96
N ALA A 110 6.41 -9.61 -13.57
CA ALA A 110 7.13 -10.43 -14.55
C ALA A 110 7.55 -9.59 -15.77
N ARG A 111 6.67 -8.71 -16.26
CA ARG A 111 6.98 -7.79 -17.36
C ARG A 111 8.10 -6.82 -16.98
N LEU A 112 8.04 -6.20 -15.81
CA LEU A 112 9.11 -5.30 -15.33
C LEU A 112 10.47 -6.02 -15.31
N ARG A 113 10.53 -7.21 -14.72
CA ARG A 113 11.78 -8.00 -14.68
C ARG A 113 12.29 -8.36 -16.07
N SER A 114 11.41 -8.77 -16.98
CA SER A 114 11.81 -9.12 -18.38
C SER A 114 12.40 -7.93 -19.13
N LEU A 115 12.06 -6.71 -18.71
CA LEU A 115 12.58 -5.45 -19.24
C LEU A 115 13.78 -4.90 -18.43
N GLY A 116 14.32 -5.68 -17.51
CA GLY A 116 15.51 -5.34 -16.74
C GLY A 116 15.27 -4.35 -15.59
N PHE A 117 14.01 -4.09 -15.20
CA PHE A 117 13.74 -3.28 -14.02
C PHE A 117 13.97 -4.09 -12.74
N ARG A 118 14.58 -3.46 -11.77
CA ARG A 118 14.63 -3.90 -10.38
C ARG A 118 13.37 -3.43 -9.67
N VAL A 119 12.85 -4.23 -8.76
CA VAL A 119 11.62 -3.88 -8.02
C VAL A 119 11.87 -4.09 -6.53
N ALA A 120 11.51 -3.11 -5.71
CA ALA A 120 11.67 -3.17 -4.26
C ALA A 120 10.48 -2.52 -3.54
N ILE A 121 10.34 -2.82 -2.25
CA ILE A 121 9.28 -2.29 -1.39
C ILE A 121 9.84 -1.24 -0.43
N VAL A 122 9.09 -0.14 -0.25
CA VAL A 122 9.27 0.83 0.85
C VAL A 122 7.92 1.10 1.48
N SER A 123 7.68 0.56 2.66
CA SER A 123 6.34 0.59 3.28
C SER A 123 6.37 0.99 4.75
N ASN A 124 5.32 1.69 5.18
CA ASN A 124 5.01 1.89 6.59
C ASN A 124 4.24 0.66 7.08
N SER A 125 4.94 -0.26 7.77
CA SER A 125 4.39 -1.54 8.17
C SER A 125 4.92 -1.96 9.56
N GLU A 126 4.72 -3.22 9.93
CA GLU A 126 4.94 -3.78 11.27
C GLU A 126 6.09 -4.81 11.31
N GLY A 127 7.02 -4.79 10.35
CA GLY A 127 8.19 -5.69 10.30
C GLY A 127 7.88 -7.11 9.82
N ARG A 128 6.68 -7.36 9.23
CA ARG A 128 6.22 -8.70 8.85
C ARG A 128 5.96 -8.88 7.37
N LEU A 129 6.29 -7.89 6.54
CA LEU A 129 6.05 -7.96 5.09
C LEU A 129 6.71 -9.16 4.41
N PRO A 130 7.95 -9.58 4.73
CA PRO A 130 8.54 -10.78 4.13
C PRO A 130 7.67 -12.03 4.35
N GLU A 131 7.19 -12.26 5.59
CA GLU A 131 6.30 -13.38 5.90
C GLU A 131 4.97 -13.30 5.13
N VAL A 132 4.39 -12.10 5.02
CA VAL A 132 3.14 -11.91 4.28
C VAL A 132 3.35 -12.21 2.80
N PHE A 133 4.43 -11.70 2.19
CA PHE A 133 4.72 -11.92 0.78
C PHE A 133 5.01 -13.39 0.47
N ASP A 134 5.72 -14.10 1.33
CA ASP A 134 5.93 -15.54 1.18
C ASP A 134 4.59 -16.30 1.14
N ARG A 135 3.70 -16.00 2.07
CA ARG A 135 2.39 -16.66 2.17
C ARG A 135 1.45 -16.38 1.00
N VAL A 136 1.57 -15.20 0.37
CA VAL A 136 0.73 -14.82 -0.77
C VAL A 136 1.41 -15.06 -2.12
N GLY A 137 2.59 -15.72 -2.13
CA GLY A 137 3.31 -16.09 -3.35
C GLY A 137 4.09 -14.96 -4.01
N LEU A 138 4.49 -13.96 -3.23
CA LEU A 138 5.31 -12.82 -3.67
C LEU A 138 6.71 -12.77 -3.04
N GLY A 139 7.14 -13.83 -2.32
CA GLY A 139 8.41 -13.84 -1.59
C GLY A 139 9.63 -13.46 -2.42
N ASP A 140 9.72 -13.99 -3.64
CA ASP A 140 10.82 -13.70 -4.59
C ASP A 140 10.50 -12.50 -5.51
N ALA A 141 9.42 -11.74 -5.24
CA ALA A 141 8.99 -10.69 -6.14
C ALA A 141 9.82 -9.41 -6.02
N PHE A 142 10.49 -9.19 -4.90
CA PHE A 142 11.15 -7.93 -4.58
C PHE A 142 12.60 -8.16 -4.20
N GLU A 143 13.50 -7.33 -4.74
CA GLU A 143 14.93 -7.40 -4.46
C GLU A 143 15.27 -6.94 -3.03
N LEU A 144 14.50 -6.00 -2.51
CA LEU A 144 14.63 -5.45 -1.18
C LEU A 144 13.25 -5.09 -0.61
N ILE A 145 13.06 -5.32 0.68
CA ILE A 145 11.90 -4.84 1.43
C ILE A 145 12.43 -3.91 2.53
N VAL A 146 12.01 -2.65 2.49
CA VAL A 146 12.31 -1.63 3.50
C VAL A 146 11.03 -1.37 4.28
N ASP A 147 10.99 -1.83 5.53
CA ASP A 147 9.86 -1.70 6.43
C ASP A 147 10.17 -0.63 7.50
N SER A 148 9.25 0.30 7.70
CA SER A 148 9.42 1.39 8.68
C SER A 148 9.64 0.90 10.11
N HIS A 149 9.12 -0.28 10.46
CA HIS A 149 9.34 -0.88 11.76
C HIS A 149 10.82 -1.18 12.00
N ASP A 150 11.45 -1.82 11.02
CA ASP A 150 12.86 -2.23 11.10
C ASP A 150 13.80 -1.04 10.97
N GLU A 151 13.40 -0.04 10.19
CA GLU A 151 14.21 1.16 9.95
C GLU A 151 14.14 2.19 11.07
N GLY A 152 13.09 2.17 11.90
CA GLY A 152 12.85 3.24 12.88
C GLY A 152 12.55 4.61 12.26
N VAL A 153 12.32 4.67 10.96
CA VAL A 153 11.93 5.85 10.19
C VAL A 153 10.79 5.48 9.23
N ARG A 154 9.87 6.39 8.99
CA ARG A 154 8.65 6.13 8.21
C ARG A 154 8.36 7.23 7.20
N LYS A 155 7.67 6.90 6.11
CA LYS A 155 7.09 7.87 5.19
C LYS A 155 6.14 8.80 5.95
N PRO A 156 6.11 10.11 5.69
CA PRO A 156 6.72 10.81 4.55
C PRO A 156 8.17 11.27 4.76
N ASP A 157 8.88 10.83 5.81
CA ASP A 157 10.29 11.19 5.99
C ASP A 157 11.11 10.68 4.79
N PRO A 158 11.84 11.55 4.05
CA PRO A 158 12.62 11.17 2.89
C PRO A 158 13.73 10.16 3.19
N GLU A 159 14.17 10.08 4.43
CA GLU A 159 15.27 9.21 4.86
C GLU A 159 14.98 7.73 4.55
N ILE A 160 13.73 7.27 4.66
CA ILE A 160 13.39 5.87 4.37
C ILE A 160 13.64 5.51 2.89
N PHE A 161 13.38 6.45 1.99
CA PHE A 161 13.65 6.28 0.56
C PHE A 161 15.15 6.33 0.26
N HIS A 162 15.90 7.23 0.91
CA HIS A 162 17.36 7.32 0.76
C HIS A 162 18.03 6.04 1.22
N ARG A 163 17.57 5.41 2.30
CA ARG A 163 18.08 4.10 2.74
C ARG A 163 17.82 3.00 1.72
N ALA A 164 16.62 2.95 1.14
CA ALA A 164 16.31 2.00 0.07
C ALA A 164 17.24 2.18 -1.14
N LEU A 165 17.37 3.42 -1.62
CA LEU A 165 18.24 3.76 -2.75
C LEU A 165 19.71 3.44 -2.45
N GLY A 166 20.19 3.78 -1.25
CA GLY A 166 21.56 3.52 -0.81
C GLY A 166 21.91 2.03 -0.76
N ARG A 167 21.01 1.19 -0.21
CA ARG A 167 21.19 -0.27 -0.18
C ARG A 167 21.18 -0.89 -1.57
N LEU A 168 20.38 -0.34 -2.47
CA LEU A 168 20.28 -0.82 -3.85
C LEU A 168 21.36 -0.24 -4.77
N GLY A 169 22.11 0.78 -4.31
CA GLY A 169 23.13 1.45 -5.10
C GLY A 169 22.57 2.18 -6.32
N VAL A 170 21.35 2.74 -6.23
CA VAL A 170 20.66 3.39 -7.34
C VAL A 170 20.56 4.89 -7.10
N ASP A 171 20.91 5.66 -8.15
CA ASP A 171 20.70 7.12 -8.14
C ASP A 171 19.21 7.46 -8.18
N VAL A 172 18.81 8.47 -7.40
CA VAL A 172 17.41 8.91 -7.27
C VAL A 172 16.77 9.25 -8.62
N SER A 173 17.55 9.79 -9.58
CA SER A 173 17.06 10.14 -10.93
C SER A 173 16.68 8.92 -11.77
N ARG A 174 17.15 7.72 -11.39
CA ARG A 174 16.91 6.45 -12.06
C ARG A 174 15.87 5.58 -11.38
N ALA A 175 15.17 6.12 -10.40
CA ALA A 175 14.09 5.44 -9.68
C ALA A 175 12.76 6.19 -9.78
N VAL A 176 11.68 5.44 -9.62
CA VAL A 176 10.32 5.95 -9.46
C VAL A 176 9.65 5.24 -8.30
N TYR A 177 8.81 5.94 -7.56
CA TYR A 177 8.03 5.39 -6.46
C TYR A 177 6.53 5.36 -6.79
N LEU A 178 5.88 4.27 -6.48
CA LEU A 178 4.43 4.09 -6.57
C LEU A 178 3.85 3.82 -5.19
N GLY A 179 2.86 4.60 -4.76
CA GLY A 179 2.16 4.41 -3.49
C GLY A 179 0.77 4.99 -3.50
N ASP A 180 -0.02 4.75 -2.44
CA ASP A 180 -1.46 4.93 -2.47
C ASP A 180 -1.98 6.11 -1.63
N ILE A 181 -1.13 6.75 -0.81
CA ILE A 181 -1.50 7.87 0.07
C ILE A 181 -0.77 9.16 -0.33
N PRO A 182 -1.45 10.16 -0.92
CA PRO A 182 -0.80 11.40 -1.38
C PRO A 182 0.09 12.06 -0.33
N GLY A 183 -0.41 12.25 0.89
CA GLY A 183 0.29 12.93 1.97
C GLY A 183 1.47 12.16 2.58
N VAL A 184 1.55 10.86 2.34
CA VAL A 184 2.59 9.97 2.88
C VAL A 184 3.55 9.56 1.76
N ASP A 185 3.01 9.02 0.66
CA ASP A 185 3.77 8.41 -0.42
C ASP A 185 4.30 9.45 -1.40
N VAL A 186 3.39 10.26 -1.97
CA VAL A 186 3.77 11.24 -2.99
C VAL A 186 4.62 12.36 -2.39
N VAL A 187 4.19 12.90 -1.24
CA VAL A 187 4.93 13.95 -0.54
C VAL A 187 6.30 13.44 -0.10
N GLY A 188 6.38 12.25 0.49
CA GLY A 188 7.64 11.67 0.96
C GLY A 188 8.61 11.36 -0.20
N ALA A 189 8.11 10.77 -1.28
CA ALA A 189 8.91 10.48 -2.47
C ALA A 189 9.46 11.77 -3.12
N HIS A 190 8.63 12.80 -3.26
CA HIS A 190 9.07 14.10 -3.78
C HIS A 190 10.12 14.77 -2.86
N ALA A 191 9.94 14.68 -1.54
CA ALA A 191 10.92 15.20 -0.57
C ALA A 191 12.27 14.47 -0.69
N ALA A 192 12.27 13.19 -1.08
CA ALA A 192 13.48 12.42 -1.36
C ALA A 192 14.07 12.67 -2.76
N GLY A 193 13.43 13.49 -3.60
CA GLY A 193 13.84 13.76 -4.97
C GLY A 193 13.40 12.72 -5.99
N LEU A 194 12.56 11.76 -5.59
CA LEU A 194 11.99 10.74 -6.48
C LEU A 194 10.83 11.30 -7.32
N ARG A 195 10.66 10.74 -8.51
CA ARG A 195 9.35 10.81 -9.19
C ARG A 195 8.36 9.94 -8.43
N ALA A 196 7.12 10.41 -8.33
CA ALA A 196 6.05 9.66 -7.67
C ALA A 196 4.87 9.42 -8.60
N VAL A 197 4.24 8.27 -8.45
CA VAL A 197 2.98 7.89 -9.08
C VAL A 197 2.01 7.51 -7.98
N LEU A 198 0.82 8.09 -8.01
CA LEU A 198 -0.25 7.74 -7.09
C LEU A 198 -1.00 6.51 -7.62
N VAL A 199 -1.06 5.45 -6.83
CA VAL A 199 -1.91 4.28 -7.09
C VAL A 199 -3.25 4.48 -6.38
N ASP A 200 -4.26 4.84 -7.14
CA ASP A 200 -5.61 5.12 -6.63
C ASP A 200 -6.58 3.97 -6.98
N ALA A 201 -6.30 2.80 -6.44
CA ALA A 201 -7.09 1.59 -6.68
C ALA A 201 -8.56 1.70 -6.21
N LEU A 202 -8.84 2.62 -5.29
CA LEU A 202 -10.17 2.84 -4.74
C LEU A 202 -10.92 4.00 -5.41
N GLY A 203 -10.28 4.75 -6.33
CA GLY A 203 -10.90 5.84 -7.08
C GLY A 203 -11.22 7.10 -6.26
N PHE A 204 -10.50 7.36 -5.18
CA PHE A 204 -10.80 8.46 -4.25
C PHE A 204 -10.03 9.75 -4.49
N TYR A 205 -8.99 9.71 -5.31
CA TYR A 205 -8.11 10.86 -5.54
C TYR A 205 -8.25 11.40 -6.97
N VAL A 206 -9.49 11.46 -7.47
CA VAL A 206 -9.78 11.89 -8.86
C VAL A 206 -9.29 13.32 -9.15
N ASP A 207 -9.25 14.18 -8.13
CA ASP A 207 -8.78 15.57 -8.22
C ASP A 207 -7.28 15.73 -7.93
N HIS A 208 -6.55 14.63 -7.74
CA HIS A 208 -5.11 14.68 -7.49
C HIS A 208 -4.34 15.13 -8.73
N THR A 209 -3.50 16.16 -8.59
CA THR A 209 -2.79 16.81 -9.71
C THR A 209 -1.28 16.93 -9.52
N THR A 210 -0.75 16.54 -8.36
CA THR A 210 0.67 16.72 -8.03
C THR A 210 1.57 15.58 -8.53
N SER A 211 0.98 14.47 -8.98
CA SER A 211 1.66 13.35 -9.62
C SER A 211 0.75 12.65 -10.61
N VAL A 212 1.32 11.78 -11.44
CA VAL A 212 0.54 10.87 -12.27
C VAL A 212 -0.28 9.94 -11.37
N ARG A 213 -1.53 9.67 -11.78
CA ARG A 213 -2.43 8.75 -11.11
C ARG A 213 -2.72 7.54 -11.99
N VAL A 214 -2.67 6.36 -11.40
CA VAL A 214 -3.05 5.06 -11.99
C VAL A 214 -3.94 4.29 -11.02
N GLU A 215 -4.71 3.35 -11.53
CA GLU A 215 -5.56 2.49 -10.70
C GLU A 215 -4.79 1.30 -10.11
N SER A 216 -3.66 0.92 -10.73
CA SER A 216 -2.86 -0.23 -10.29
C SER A 216 -1.42 -0.18 -10.81
N VAL A 217 -0.55 -1.00 -10.22
CA VAL A 217 0.80 -1.26 -10.75
C VAL A 217 0.72 -1.83 -12.17
N ALA A 218 -0.28 -2.66 -12.48
CA ALA A 218 -0.47 -3.21 -13.83
C ALA A 218 -0.77 -2.11 -14.85
N GLU A 219 -1.65 -1.17 -14.52
CA GLU A 219 -1.92 -0.02 -15.39
C GLU A 219 -0.68 0.87 -15.59
N PHE A 220 0.11 1.08 -14.52
CA PHE A 220 1.38 1.80 -14.66
C PHE A 220 2.30 1.13 -15.68
N VAL A 221 2.46 -0.19 -15.59
CA VAL A 221 3.31 -0.96 -16.51
C VAL A 221 2.77 -0.88 -17.93
N GLU A 222 1.48 -1.01 -18.13
CA GLU A 222 0.84 -0.96 -19.44
C GLU A 222 0.98 0.42 -20.10
N ARG A 223 0.73 1.48 -19.35
CA ARG A 223 0.69 2.85 -19.91
C ARG A 223 2.05 3.50 -20.06
N PHE A 224 2.97 3.23 -19.16
CA PHE A 224 4.21 4.02 -19.06
C PHE A 224 5.47 3.23 -19.37
N VAL A 225 5.51 1.92 -19.17
CA VAL A 225 6.71 1.11 -19.46
C VAL A 225 6.76 0.80 -20.96
N VAL A 226 7.70 1.45 -21.67
CA VAL A 226 7.77 1.41 -23.15
C VAL A 226 8.90 0.54 -23.69
N GLY A 227 9.84 0.10 -22.84
CA GLY A 227 10.96 -0.73 -23.28
C GLY A 227 11.91 -1.07 -22.13
N HIS A 228 13.08 -1.63 -22.48
CA HIS A 228 14.09 -2.02 -21.50
C HIS A 228 14.54 -0.80 -20.68
N GLN A 229 14.30 -0.82 -19.38
CA GLN A 229 14.57 0.29 -18.43
C GLN A 229 14.05 1.66 -18.88
N ARG A 230 13.00 1.68 -19.70
CA ARG A 230 12.43 2.91 -20.25
C ARG A 230 10.99 3.13 -19.87
N VAL A 231 10.71 4.30 -19.33
CA VAL A 231 9.37 4.77 -18.95
C VAL A 231 9.05 6.07 -19.70
N ARG A 232 7.80 6.24 -20.10
CA ARG A 232 7.32 7.53 -20.67
C ARG A 232 7.54 8.62 -19.62
N VAL A 233 7.92 9.81 -20.12
CA VAL A 233 8.03 11.00 -19.26
C VAL A 233 6.64 11.40 -18.78
N PHE A 234 6.47 11.64 -17.50
CA PHE A 234 5.28 12.15 -16.86
C PHE A 234 5.63 13.25 -15.85
#